data_a5c048299f4fb00e84a77672dd2ca04e
#
_entry.id   a5c048299f4fb00e84a77672dd2ca04e
#
_cell.length_a   1.000
_cell.length_b   1.000
_cell.length_c   1.000
_cell.angle_alpha   90.00
_cell.angle_beta   90.00
_cell.angle_gamma   90.00
#
_symmetry.space_group_name_H-M   'P 1'
#
loop_
_entity.id
_entity.type
_entity.pdbx_description
1 polymer ?
#
loop_
_entity_poly.entity_id
_entity_poly.type
_entity_poly.pdbx_seq_one_letter_code
_entity_poly.pdbx_strand_id
1 'polypeptide(L)'
;MRSILCVPLKVKNDIIGVVYADNRIRTGIFAESERDLLAAFANQAAVAIENARLFSSLKHTLEEVTALKNLMDNVFASIASGVITADVKSLVTLANKAAENILGAASGDIIGHHLNEALASVSNELEPHLIEVRDTDKAIVDLEISHILPNRGSVDWRLNLSPLKDAGQKTQGVAIVLDDLTERKKLEAQRRLFERMVSPAVIEQLDPNSLQLGGKRVDITVLFADIRGFTSYSESLAPEKLVFILNRYLAAMAEAVLAQEGTIDKFMGDAIMAWFNAPVPQPDHTLRAVKTAIAIRDSVENLYKELPEDSHLSFGVGIHYGDAVLGLIGTEKRLEYTAISDSVNIAKRIQENSAKNQILISKEAYERVKDAVEAIPHANMNAKGKTQPIEVFEVMGLKQ
;
A
#
# COMPACT_ATOMS: atom_id res chain seq x y z
N MET A 1 20.62 44.04 79.49
CA MET A 1 20.72 44.23 78.03
C MET A 1 21.56 43.12 77.48
N ARG A 2 21.18 42.60 76.32
CA ARG A 2 21.95 41.61 75.62
C ARG A 2 22.91 42.32 74.65
N SER A 3 24.09 41.74 74.38
CA SER A 3 24.95 42.18 73.35
C SER A 3 24.60 41.41 72.07
N ILE A 4 24.30 42.12 70.95
CA ILE A 4 23.94 41.57 69.68
C ILE A 4 24.92 42.16 68.65
N LEU A 5 25.42 41.28 67.78
CA LEU A 5 26.22 41.66 66.61
C LEU A 5 25.56 41.04 65.41
N CYS A 6 25.29 41.89 64.38
CA CYS A 6 24.72 41.44 63.11
C CYS A 6 25.54 42.02 61.96
N VAL A 7 26.02 41.20 61.08
CA VAL A 7 26.77 41.60 59.91
C VAL A 7 26.16 40.96 58.64
N PRO A 8 26.13 41.68 57.51
CA PRO A 8 25.58 41.14 56.29
C PRO A 8 26.58 40.20 55.63
N LEU A 9 26.05 39.11 55.02
CA LEU A 9 26.71 38.27 54.04
C LEU A 9 26.59 38.98 52.67
N LYS A 10 27.69 39.57 52.18
CA LYS A 10 27.68 40.35 50.94
C LYS A 10 28.47 39.66 49.85
N VAL A 11 27.89 39.63 48.65
CA VAL A 11 28.58 39.26 47.42
C VAL A 11 28.49 40.46 46.50
N LYS A 12 29.61 41.13 46.21
CA LYS A 12 29.64 42.40 45.53
C LYS A 12 28.74 43.46 46.23
N ASN A 13 27.63 43.82 45.60
CA ASN A 13 26.66 44.78 46.13
C ASN A 13 25.39 44.17 46.73
N ASP A 14 25.24 42.86 46.58
CA ASP A 14 24.01 42.18 47.03
C ASP A 14 24.19 41.53 48.41
N ILE A 15 23.18 41.67 49.25
CA ILE A 15 23.12 41.01 50.56
C ILE A 15 22.35 39.68 50.40
N ILE A 16 23.04 38.57 50.53
CA ILE A 16 22.47 37.19 50.37
C ILE A 16 22.00 36.60 51.71
N GLY A 17 22.31 37.26 52.82
CA GLY A 17 21.94 36.82 54.13
C GLY A 17 22.57 37.69 55.21
N VAL A 18 22.45 37.27 56.49
CA VAL A 18 23.05 37.93 57.63
C VAL A 18 23.64 36.90 58.60
N VAL A 19 24.77 37.26 59.23
CA VAL A 19 25.33 36.50 60.36
C VAL A 19 24.94 37.23 61.64
N TYR A 20 24.32 36.48 62.55
CA TYR A 20 23.82 36.99 63.82
C TYR A 20 24.53 36.27 64.97
N ALA A 21 25.10 37.06 65.91
CA ALA A 21 25.70 36.57 67.15
C ALA A 21 25.05 37.25 68.32
N ASP A 22 24.68 36.45 69.34
CA ASP A 22 24.02 36.94 70.59
C ASP A 22 24.75 36.43 71.83
N ASN A 23 24.98 37.33 72.76
CA ASN A 23 25.42 36.97 74.12
C ASN A 23 24.40 37.40 75.13
N ARG A 24 23.84 36.43 75.87
CA ARG A 24 22.76 36.64 76.88
C ARG A 24 23.25 36.95 78.27
N ILE A 25 24.55 36.83 78.56
CA ILE A 25 25.11 36.90 79.86
C ILE A 25 25.76 38.27 80.11
N ARG A 26 26.53 38.76 79.19
CA ARG A 26 27.30 40.01 79.36
C ARG A 26 26.83 41.09 78.38
N THR A 27 26.87 42.34 78.80
CA THR A 27 26.61 43.53 77.97
C THR A 27 27.91 44.13 77.50
N GLY A 28 27.90 44.70 76.26
CA GLY A 28 29.04 45.47 75.75
C GLY A 28 30.26 44.67 75.38
N ILE A 29 30.10 43.37 75.00
CA ILE A 29 31.21 42.49 74.68
C ILE A 29 31.63 42.58 73.22
N PHE A 30 30.81 43.20 72.34
CA PHE A 30 31.12 43.38 70.91
C PHE A 30 31.60 44.82 70.70
N ALA A 31 32.91 44.96 70.46
CA ALA A 31 33.53 46.21 70.09
C ALA A 31 33.65 46.25 68.52
N GLU A 32 34.26 47.28 67.97
CA GLU A 32 34.48 47.42 66.54
C GLU A 32 35.38 46.31 65.94
N SER A 33 36.38 45.87 66.74
CA SER A 33 37.27 44.76 66.37
C SER A 33 36.54 43.46 66.09
N GLU A 34 35.57 43.12 66.97
CA GLU A 34 34.75 41.90 66.79
C GLU A 34 33.79 42.04 65.61
N ARG A 35 33.26 43.26 65.37
CA ARG A 35 32.43 43.54 64.19
C ARG A 35 33.24 43.35 62.91
N ASP A 36 34.42 43.91 62.81
CA ASP A 36 35.24 43.86 61.62
C ASP A 36 35.77 42.47 61.33
N LEU A 37 36.12 41.73 62.39
CA LEU A 37 36.49 40.31 62.27
C LEU A 37 35.33 39.48 61.76
N LEU A 38 34.11 39.64 62.38
CA LEU A 38 32.93 38.89 61.94
C LEU A 38 32.51 39.27 60.52
N ALA A 39 32.66 40.56 60.13
CA ALA A 39 32.39 40.99 58.75
C ALA A 39 33.36 40.37 57.75
N ALA A 40 34.65 40.21 58.07
CA ALA A 40 35.61 39.52 57.23
C ALA A 40 35.21 38.03 57.02
N PHE A 41 34.84 37.34 58.09
CA PHE A 41 34.32 35.94 57.98
C PHE A 41 33.01 35.87 57.23
N ALA A 42 32.09 36.82 57.45
CA ALA A 42 30.82 36.87 56.73
C ALA A 42 31.03 37.09 55.23
N ASN A 43 31.97 37.90 54.82
CA ASN A 43 32.28 38.09 53.39
C ASN A 43 32.89 36.84 52.76
N GLN A 44 33.79 36.12 53.47
CA GLN A 44 34.29 34.83 52.94
C GLN A 44 33.23 33.76 52.90
N ALA A 45 32.37 33.68 53.92
CA ALA A 45 31.24 32.77 53.92
C ALA A 45 30.25 33.10 52.78
N ALA A 46 29.97 34.36 52.52
CA ALA A 46 29.11 34.80 51.42
C ALA A 46 29.65 34.35 50.05
N VAL A 47 30.92 34.51 49.81
CA VAL A 47 31.57 34.03 48.58
C VAL A 47 31.52 32.51 48.46
N ALA A 48 31.73 31.78 49.56
CA ALA A 48 31.66 30.31 49.56
C ALA A 48 30.23 29.82 49.27
N ILE A 49 29.22 30.44 49.88
CA ILE A 49 27.79 30.10 49.67
C ILE A 49 27.40 30.40 48.23
N GLU A 50 27.79 31.53 47.67
CA GLU A 50 27.49 31.89 46.28
C GLU A 50 28.17 30.96 45.29
N ASN A 51 29.45 30.62 45.53
CA ASN A 51 30.14 29.62 44.70
C ASN A 51 29.44 28.24 44.75
N ALA A 52 29.01 27.81 45.92
CA ALA A 52 28.26 26.54 46.08
C ALA A 52 26.92 26.57 45.31
N ARG A 53 26.20 27.73 45.36
CA ARG A 53 24.95 27.92 44.60
C ARG A 53 25.19 27.89 43.12
N LEU A 54 26.20 28.64 42.63
CA LEU A 54 26.56 28.66 41.19
C LEU A 54 26.97 27.27 40.69
N PHE A 55 27.78 26.56 41.49
CA PHE A 55 28.18 25.19 41.14
C PHE A 55 27.03 24.23 41.05
N SER A 56 26.09 24.32 42.03
CA SER A 56 24.87 23.49 42.05
C SER A 56 23.98 23.80 40.83
N SER A 57 23.80 25.11 40.52
CA SER A 57 23.02 25.54 39.34
C SER A 57 23.64 25.07 38.05
N LEU A 58 24.97 25.23 37.91
CA LEU A 58 25.70 24.77 36.70
C LEU A 58 25.56 23.23 36.54
N LYS A 59 25.71 22.47 37.63
CA LYS A 59 25.58 21.00 37.62
C LYS A 59 24.20 20.64 37.20
N HIS A 60 23.16 21.25 37.74
CA HIS A 60 21.76 20.97 37.37
C HIS A 60 21.49 21.26 35.91
N THR A 61 21.93 22.43 35.38
CA THR A 61 21.79 22.78 33.97
C THR A 61 22.54 21.79 33.07
N LEU A 62 23.74 21.35 33.48
CA LEU A 62 24.49 20.33 32.73
C LEU A 62 23.74 18.97 32.67
N GLU A 63 23.17 18.56 33.80
CA GLU A 63 22.37 17.33 33.88
C GLU A 63 21.13 17.42 32.98
N GLU A 64 20.40 18.57 32.99
CA GLU A 64 19.24 18.80 32.12
C GLU A 64 19.62 18.77 30.63
N VAL A 65 20.69 19.50 30.24
CA VAL A 65 21.17 19.52 28.84
C VAL A 65 21.60 18.13 28.39
N THR A 66 22.29 17.37 29.28
CA THR A 66 22.71 16.00 28.95
C THR A 66 21.52 15.07 28.81
N ALA A 67 20.53 15.16 29.70
CA ALA A 67 19.31 14.38 29.60
C ALA A 67 18.52 14.69 28.32
N LEU A 68 18.39 15.97 27.98
CA LEU A 68 17.73 16.39 26.74
C LEU A 68 18.49 15.88 25.49
N LYS A 69 19.81 15.98 25.47
CA LYS A 69 20.64 15.45 24.39
C LYS A 69 20.43 13.94 24.21
N ASN A 70 20.50 13.17 25.32
CA ASN A 70 20.30 11.72 25.28
C ASN A 70 18.91 11.36 24.79
N LEU A 71 17.88 12.11 25.19
CA LEU A 71 16.52 11.93 24.70
C LEU A 71 16.43 12.17 23.19
N MET A 72 17.01 13.27 22.70
CA MET A 72 17.06 13.57 21.27
C MET A 72 17.80 12.49 20.48
N ASP A 73 18.96 12.04 20.97
CA ASP A 73 19.74 10.97 20.32
C ASP A 73 18.94 9.67 20.25
N ASN A 74 18.22 9.31 21.32
CA ASN A 74 17.37 8.11 21.34
C ASN A 74 16.17 8.24 20.39
N VAL A 75 15.47 9.38 20.38
CA VAL A 75 14.37 9.64 19.43
C VAL A 75 14.87 9.54 18.01
N PHE A 76 16.00 10.19 17.70
CA PHE A 76 16.59 10.21 16.37
C PHE A 76 17.02 8.83 15.89
N ALA A 77 17.56 8.00 16.78
CA ALA A 77 17.93 6.62 16.49
C ALA A 77 16.72 5.68 16.32
N SER A 78 15.58 5.98 16.97
CA SER A 78 14.36 5.16 16.92
C SER A 78 13.46 5.45 15.73
N ILE A 79 13.67 6.55 15.00
CA ILE A 79 12.91 6.88 13.77
C ILE A 79 13.23 5.84 12.70
N ALA A 80 12.17 5.21 12.16
CA ALA A 80 12.29 4.20 11.11
C ALA A 80 12.71 4.78 9.75
N SER A 81 12.35 6.05 9.50
CA SER A 81 12.78 6.78 8.32
C SER A 81 14.24 7.21 8.44
N GLY A 82 14.99 7.12 7.35
CA GLY A 82 16.33 7.68 7.26
C GLY A 82 16.26 9.20 7.39
N VAL A 83 17.05 9.79 8.28
CA VAL A 83 17.18 11.24 8.41
C VAL A 83 18.62 11.63 8.17
N ILE A 84 18.83 12.53 7.21
CA ILE A 84 20.14 13.06 6.84
C ILE A 84 20.04 14.58 6.90
N THR A 85 21.04 15.24 7.43
CA THR A 85 21.17 16.70 7.35
C THR A 85 22.44 17.08 6.65
N ALA A 86 22.39 18.12 5.83
CA ALA A 86 23.55 18.70 5.17
C ALA A 86 23.60 20.20 5.37
N ASP A 87 24.79 20.76 5.44
CA ASP A 87 25.03 22.19 5.55
C ASP A 87 24.83 22.92 4.21
N VAL A 88 25.04 24.23 4.19
CA VAL A 88 24.95 25.06 2.97
C VAL A 88 25.96 24.68 1.89
N LYS A 89 27.01 23.96 2.23
CA LYS A 89 28.02 23.43 1.30
C LYS A 89 27.72 22.01 0.86
N SER A 90 26.54 21.49 1.22
CA SER A 90 26.12 20.13 0.96
C SER A 90 27.00 19.06 1.64
N LEU A 91 27.71 19.40 2.73
CA LEU A 91 28.40 18.42 3.56
C LEU A 91 27.41 17.81 4.55
N VAL A 92 27.36 16.49 4.60
CA VAL A 92 26.49 15.76 5.54
C VAL A 92 26.96 16.00 6.97
N THR A 93 26.08 16.56 7.79
CA THR A 93 26.36 16.90 9.19
C THR A 93 25.83 15.83 10.16
N LEU A 94 24.78 15.10 9.75
CA LEU A 94 24.15 14.09 10.59
C LEU A 94 23.42 13.07 9.73
N ALA A 95 23.47 11.79 10.16
CA ALA A 95 22.70 10.69 9.60
C ALA A 95 22.29 9.77 10.75
N ASN A 96 21.01 9.32 10.75
CA ASN A 96 20.54 8.37 11.75
C ASN A 96 20.79 6.91 11.30
N LYS A 97 20.56 5.97 12.21
CA LYS A 97 20.78 4.54 11.95
C LYS A 97 19.91 3.99 10.81
N ALA A 98 18.69 4.51 10.66
CA ALA A 98 17.81 4.13 9.57
C ALA A 98 18.38 4.58 8.21
N ALA A 99 18.96 5.78 8.10
CA ALA A 99 19.63 6.24 6.89
C ALA A 99 20.80 5.33 6.49
N GLU A 100 21.62 4.89 7.45
CA GLU A 100 22.69 3.92 7.19
C GLU A 100 22.15 2.62 6.57
N ASN A 101 21.06 2.09 7.15
CA ASN A 101 20.45 0.85 6.70
C ASN A 101 19.83 0.99 5.30
N ILE A 102 19.15 2.11 5.04
CA ILE A 102 18.49 2.37 3.75
C ILE A 102 19.53 2.57 2.65
N LEU A 103 20.60 3.33 2.94
CA LEU A 103 21.68 3.59 1.99
C LEU A 103 22.65 2.39 1.85
N GLY A 104 22.69 1.49 2.85
CA GLY A 104 23.66 0.40 2.90
C GLY A 104 25.09 0.88 3.15
N ALA A 105 25.27 2.02 3.83
CA ALA A 105 26.56 2.66 4.11
C ALA A 105 26.68 2.96 5.61
N ALA A 106 27.90 2.92 6.17
CA ALA A 106 28.12 3.26 7.57
C ALA A 106 28.15 4.78 7.78
N SER A 107 27.83 5.25 9.00
CA SER A 107 27.89 6.68 9.36
C SER A 107 29.21 7.37 9.01
N GLY A 108 30.32 6.64 9.17
CA GLY A 108 31.65 7.17 8.84
C GLY A 108 31.87 7.44 7.35
N ASP A 109 31.13 6.75 6.49
CA ASP A 109 31.17 6.91 5.04
C ASP A 109 30.17 7.98 4.54
N ILE A 110 29.25 8.42 5.41
CA ILE A 110 28.19 9.36 5.09
C ILE A 110 28.49 10.73 5.70
N ILE A 111 28.76 10.79 7.01
CA ILE A 111 28.96 12.04 7.75
C ILE A 111 30.30 12.68 7.39
N GLY A 112 30.30 13.95 7.08
CA GLY A 112 31.48 14.70 6.67
C GLY A 112 31.83 14.61 5.18
N HIS A 113 31.12 13.77 4.42
CA HIS A 113 31.26 13.67 2.97
C HIS A 113 30.23 14.57 2.27
N HIS A 114 30.50 14.90 1.01
CA HIS A 114 29.56 15.66 0.20
C HIS A 114 28.31 14.81 -0.10
N LEU A 115 27.13 15.43 -0.05
CA LEU A 115 25.86 14.72 -0.23
C LEU A 115 25.81 13.94 -1.56
N ASN A 116 26.44 14.48 -2.62
CA ASN A 116 26.56 13.81 -3.91
C ASN A 116 27.44 12.56 -3.87
N GLU A 117 28.35 12.42 -2.93
CA GLU A 117 29.16 11.23 -2.73
C GLU A 117 28.39 10.22 -1.85
N ALA A 118 27.79 10.69 -0.77
CA ALA A 118 27.00 9.87 0.15
C ALA A 118 25.75 9.28 -0.52
N LEU A 119 25.16 10.01 -1.47
CA LEU A 119 23.99 9.63 -2.26
C LEU A 119 24.32 9.47 -3.76
N ALA A 120 25.54 9.06 -4.09
CA ALA A 120 26.07 9.04 -5.47
C ALA A 120 25.13 8.41 -6.49
N SER A 121 24.39 7.40 -6.05
CA SER A 121 23.44 6.67 -6.86
C SER A 121 22.22 7.50 -7.32
N VAL A 122 21.80 8.49 -6.55
CA VAL A 122 20.62 9.35 -6.82
C VAL A 122 20.97 10.82 -6.92
N SER A 123 22.25 11.19 -6.86
CA SER A 123 22.72 12.57 -6.78
C SER A 123 22.20 13.44 -7.93
N ASN A 124 22.23 12.92 -9.16
CA ASN A 124 21.78 13.67 -10.35
C ASN A 124 20.29 14.05 -10.32
N GLU A 125 19.46 13.21 -9.72
CA GLU A 125 18.03 13.46 -9.60
C GLU A 125 17.71 14.35 -8.38
N LEU A 126 18.51 14.25 -7.33
CA LEU A 126 18.27 14.93 -6.07
C LEU A 126 18.84 16.35 -6.05
N GLU A 127 19.96 16.62 -6.72
CA GLU A 127 20.68 17.89 -6.67
C GLU A 127 19.81 19.10 -7.08
N PRO A 128 18.99 19.06 -8.16
CA PRO A 128 18.11 20.18 -8.51
C PRO A 128 17.12 20.52 -7.39
N HIS A 129 16.58 19.52 -6.72
CA HIS A 129 15.61 19.68 -5.62
C HIS A 129 16.27 20.24 -4.36
N LEU A 130 17.50 19.84 -4.07
CA LEU A 130 18.28 20.39 -2.95
C LEU A 130 18.58 21.88 -3.15
N ILE A 131 18.94 22.26 -4.38
CA ILE A 131 19.17 23.65 -4.76
C ILE A 131 17.87 24.46 -4.60
N GLU A 132 16.76 23.93 -5.09
CA GLU A 132 15.44 24.56 -4.98
C GLU A 132 15.05 24.81 -3.52
N VAL A 133 15.14 23.80 -2.65
CA VAL A 133 14.83 23.93 -1.21
C VAL A 133 15.69 24.99 -0.54
N ARG A 134 16.98 25.01 -0.86
CA ARG A 134 17.93 25.97 -0.27
C ARG A 134 17.67 27.40 -0.73
N ASP A 135 17.38 27.59 -2.03
CA ASP A 135 17.27 28.90 -2.65
C ASP A 135 15.88 29.53 -2.47
N THR A 136 14.82 28.68 -2.38
CA THR A 136 13.43 29.15 -2.23
C THR A 136 12.90 29.11 -0.81
N ASP A 137 13.62 28.47 0.12
CA ASP A 137 13.18 28.23 1.50
C ASP A 137 11.88 27.40 1.62
N LYS A 138 11.50 26.67 0.57
CA LYS A 138 10.30 25.85 0.51
C LYS A 138 10.64 24.38 0.64
N ALA A 139 9.86 23.66 1.44
CA ALA A 139 10.00 22.21 1.53
C ALA A 139 9.44 21.53 0.27
N ILE A 140 10.08 20.44 -0.15
CA ILE A 140 9.59 19.50 -1.16
C ILE A 140 9.17 18.24 -0.41
N VAL A 141 7.95 17.79 -0.62
CA VAL A 141 7.38 16.60 0.03
C VAL A 141 6.97 15.56 -1.00
N ASP A 142 6.96 14.30 -0.58
CA ASP A 142 6.53 13.15 -1.40
C ASP A 142 7.29 13.02 -2.75
N LEU A 143 8.58 13.38 -2.79
CA LEU A 143 9.42 13.14 -3.95
C LEU A 143 9.75 11.63 -4.03
N GLU A 144 9.17 10.93 -4.98
CA GLU A 144 9.47 9.51 -5.21
C GLU A 144 10.57 9.34 -6.25
N ILE A 145 11.57 8.54 -5.91
CA ILE A 145 12.71 8.20 -6.77
C ILE A 145 12.85 6.68 -6.81
N SER A 146 12.91 6.12 -8.03
CA SER A 146 13.21 4.70 -8.24
C SER A 146 14.63 4.57 -8.77
N HIS A 147 15.44 3.76 -8.11
CA HIS A 147 16.88 3.69 -8.40
C HIS A 147 17.42 2.26 -8.24
N ILE A 148 18.61 2.00 -8.81
CA ILE A 148 19.30 0.70 -8.70
C ILE A 148 20.54 0.86 -7.82
N LEU A 149 20.50 0.24 -6.64
CA LEU A 149 21.67 0.15 -5.76
C LEU A 149 22.51 -1.07 -6.12
N PRO A 150 23.86 -0.96 -6.15
CA PRO A 150 24.76 -2.06 -6.51
C PRO A 150 24.56 -3.32 -5.66
N ASN A 151 24.29 -3.14 -4.35
CA ASN A 151 24.19 -4.24 -3.38
C ASN A 151 22.76 -4.67 -3.04
N ARG A 152 21.71 -3.93 -3.48
CA ARG A 152 20.31 -4.17 -3.11
C ARG A 152 19.36 -4.33 -4.31
N GLY A 153 19.82 -4.01 -5.53
CA GLY A 153 18.97 -4.00 -6.73
C GLY A 153 18.09 -2.76 -6.81
N SER A 154 16.92 -2.90 -7.44
CA SER A 154 15.96 -1.79 -7.58
C SER A 154 15.36 -1.44 -6.22
N VAL A 155 15.40 -0.16 -5.88
CA VAL A 155 14.82 0.43 -4.67
C VAL A 155 13.91 1.58 -5.05
N ASP A 156 12.86 1.76 -4.26
CA ASP A 156 11.91 2.86 -4.37
C ASP A 156 11.96 3.68 -3.09
N TRP A 157 12.36 4.94 -3.20
CA TRP A 157 12.46 5.84 -2.06
C TRP A 157 11.47 6.97 -2.16
N ARG A 158 10.96 7.40 -1.01
CA ARG A 158 10.23 8.64 -0.84
C ARG A 158 11.06 9.59 -0.01
N LEU A 159 11.27 10.80 -0.52
CA LEU A 159 12.08 11.83 0.08
C LEU A 159 11.23 13.04 0.43
N ASN A 160 11.45 13.56 1.63
CA ASN A 160 10.96 14.86 2.04
C ASN A 160 12.17 15.75 2.35
N LEU A 161 12.26 16.86 1.65
CA LEU A 161 13.36 17.83 1.75
C LEU A 161 12.85 19.07 2.43
N SER A 162 13.53 19.55 3.47
CA SER A 162 13.13 20.77 4.17
C SER A 162 14.33 21.62 4.54
N PRO A 163 14.20 22.98 4.50
CA PRO A 163 15.29 23.86 4.90
C PRO A 163 15.53 23.78 6.41
N LEU A 164 16.79 23.65 6.80
CA LEU A 164 17.23 23.77 8.20
C LEU A 164 17.54 25.23 8.50
N LYS A 165 16.85 25.81 9.49
CA LYS A 165 16.97 27.21 9.86
C LYS A 165 17.64 27.38 11.22
N ASP A 166 18.44 28.45 11.37
CA ASP A 166 18.98 28.89 12.65
C ASP A 166 17.93 29.67 13.48
N ALA A 167 18.33 30.08 14.68
CA ALA A 167 17.50 30.92 15.56
C ALA A 167 17.07 32.25 14.90
N GLY A 168 17.81 32.74 13.91
CA GLY A 168 17.52 33.95 13.11
C GLY A 168 16.67 33.68 11.87
N GLN A 169 16.14 32.47 11.70
CA GLN A 169 15.34 32.04 10.52
C GLN A 169 16.14 32.03 9.20
N LYS A 170 17.46 32.04 9.26
CA LYS A 170 18.31 31.90 8.08
C LYS A 170 18.61 30.43 7.81
N THR A 171 18.46 30.01 6.55
CA THR A 171 18.76 28.65 6.11
C THR A 171 20.24 28.33 6.30
N GLN A 172 20.54 27.30 7.09
CA GLN A 172 21.87 26.77 7.37
C GLN A 172 22.14 25.44 6.68
N GLY A 173 21.14 24.87 6.01
CA GLY A 173 21.28 23.59 5.34
C GLY A 173 19.94 22.98 4.93
N VAL A 174 19.94 21.69 4.63
CA VAL A 174 18.76 20.92 4.24
C VAL A 174 18.66 19.69 5.11
N ALA A 175 17.45 19.36 5.58
CA ALA A 175 17.11 18.08 6.15
C ALA A 175 16.41 17.22 5.09
N ILE A 176 16.83 15.96 4.99
CA ILE A 176 16.30 14.95 4.08
C ILE A 176 15.72 13.83 4.95
N VAL A 177 14.44 13.57 4.80
CA VAL A 177 13.79 12.41 5.36
C VAL A 177 13.57 11.40 4.24
N LEU A 178 14.05 10.17 4.43
CA LEU A 178 14.12 9.10 3.45
C LEU A 178 13.33 7.89 3.92
N ASP A 179 12.26 7.54 3.23
CA ASP A 179 11.47 6.33 3.46
C ASP A 179 11.74 5.29 2.36
N ASP A 180 12.06 4.08 2.74
CA ASP A 180 12.20 2.96 1.81
C ASP A 180 10.82 2.34 1.54
N LEU A 181 10.29 2.54 0.34
CA LEU A 181 9.00 2.01 -0.10
C LEU A 181 9.13 0.69 -0.87
N THR A 182 10.34 0.15 -1.04
CA THR A 182 10.63 -0.98 -1.94
C THR A 182 9.76 -2.20 -1.63
N GLU A 183 9.76 -2.68 -0.40
CA GLU A 183 8.95 -3.85 -0.01
C GLU A 183 7.45 -3.56 -0.11
N ARG A 184 7.02 -2.36 0.27
CA ARG A 184 5.62 -1.95 0.16
C ARG A 184 5.14 -1.94 -1.30
N LYS A 185 5.89 -1.31 -2.22
CA LYS A 185 5.55 -1.28 -3.65
C LYS A 185 5.58 -2.68 -4.27
N LYS A 186 6.51 -3.53 -3.84
CA LYS A 186 6.59 -4.92 -4.26
C LYS A 186 5.35 -5.71 -3.82
N LEU A 187 4.94 -5.59 -2.56
CA LEU A 187 3.71 -6.23 -2.06
C LEU A 187 2.47 -5.70 -2.78
N GLU A 188 2.37 -4.40 -3.01
CA GLU A 188 1.28 -3.78 -3.77
C GLU A 188 1.25 -4.27 -5.23
N ALA A 189 2.41 -4.45 -5.86
CA ALA A 189 2.50 -5.02 -7.21
C ALA A 189 2.10 -6.50 -7.24
N GLN A 190 2.53 -7.29 -6.26
CA GLN A 190 2.11 -8.68 -6.11
C GLN A 190 0.60 -8.79 -5.87
N ARG A 191 0.05 -7.94 -5.00
CA ARG A 191 -1.39 -7.86 -4.77
C ARG A 191 -2.16 -7.52 -6.05
N ARG A 192 -1.75 -6.50 -6.80
CA ARG A 192 -2.36 -6.14 -8.09
C ARG A 192 -2.29 -7.28 -9.11
N LEU A 193 -1.19 -8.04 -9.12
CA LEU A 193 -1.08 -9.22 -9.97
C LEU A 193 -2.09 -10.30 -9.54
N PHE A 194 -2.20 -10.55 -8.25
CA PHE A 194 -3.16 -11.51 -7.70
C PHE A 194 -4.62 -11.11 -8.00
N GLU A 195 -4.95 -9.82 -7.85
CA GLU A 195 -6.28 -9.26 -8.20
C GLU A 195 -6.64 -9.38 -9.69
N ARG A 196 -5.65 -9.52 -10.57
CA ARG A 196 -5.87 -9.84 -12.00
C ARG A 196 -6.10 -11.33 -12.26
N MET A 197 -5.65 -12.19 -11.36
CA MET A 197 -5.77 -13.65 -11.50
C MET A 197 -7.03 -14.20 -10.82
N VAL A 198 -7.55 -13.49 -9.82
CA VAL A 198 -8.74 -13.88 -9.06
C VAL A 198 -9.69 -12.67 -9.01
N SER A 199 -10.99 -12.92 -9.21
CA SER A 199 -11.98 -11.83 -9.14
C SER A 199 -11.92 -11.10 -7.78
N PRO A 200 -11.90 -9.75 -7.76
CA PRO A 200 -11.90 -8.96 -6.52
C PRO A 200 -13.02 -9.35 -5.56
N ALA A 201 -14.22 -9.61 -6.07
CA ALA A 201 -15.36 -10.05 -5.26
C ALA A 201 -15.12 -11.40 -4.55
N VAL A 202 -14.31 -12.26 -5.15
CA VAL A 202 -13.89 -13.54 -4.52
C VAL A 202 -12.84 -13.25 -3.44
N ILE A 203 -11.87 -12.37 -3.72
CA ILE A 203 -10.80 -12.01 -2.78
C ILE A 203 -11.37 -11.42 -1.49
N GLU A 204 -12.39 -10.55 -1.58
CA GLU A 204 -13.05 -9.94 -0.42
C GLU A 204 -13.75 -10.96 0.49
N GLN A 205 -14.13 -12.12 -0.04
CA GLN A 205 -14.79 -13.19 0.74
C GLN A 205 -13.83 -14.24 1.28
N LEU A 206 -12.58 -14.24 0.82
CA LEU A 206 -11.56 -15.16 1.30
C LEU A 206 -10.87 -14.56 2.54
N ASP A 207 -11.00 -15.24 3.69
CA ASP A 207 -10.18 -14.94 4.86
C ASP A 207 -8.82 -15.63 4.71
N PRO A 208 -7.71 -14.88 4.57
CA PRO A 208 -6.38 -15.45 4.41
C PRO A 208 -5.95 -16.35 5.57
N ASN A 209 -6.54 -16.14 6.77
CA ASN A 209 -6.19 -16.89 7.99
C ASN A 209 -7.02 -18.15 8.16
N SER A 210 -8.08 -18.33 7.35
CA SER A 210 -9.01 -19.46 7.46
C SER A 210 -9.34 -20.12 6.11
N LEU A 211 -8.34 -20.21 5.22
CA LEU A 211 -8.49 -20.89 3.93
C LEU A 211 -8.75 -22.39 4.16
N GLN A 212 -10.03 -22.79 4.18
CA GLN A 212 -10.43 -24.18 4.28
C GLN A 212 -10.89 -24.70 2.93
N LEU A 213 -10.40 -25.90 2.57
CA LEU A 213 -10.92 -26.64 1.42
C LEU A 213 -12.40 -26.93 1.61
N GLY A 214 -13.19 -26.75 0.54
CA GLY A 214 -14.62 -27.00 0.54
C GLY A 214 -15.40 -25.86 -0.11
N GLY A 215 -16.70 -25.95 -0.06
CA GLY A 215 -17.57 -24.96 -0.70
C GLY A 215 -18.98 -24.96 -0.14
N LYS A 216 -19.73 -23.94 -0.55
CA LYS A 216 -21.16 -23.81 -0.22
C LYS A 216 -22.00 -24.12 -1.46
N ARG A 217 -23.16 -24.77 -1.24
CA ARG A 217 -24.15 -24.97 -2.31
C ARG A 217 -24.90 -23.65 -2.52
N VAL A 218 -24.91 -23.19 -3.76
CA VAL A 218 -25.51 -21.92 -4.18
C VAL A 218 -26.18 -22.12 -5.52
N ASP A 219 -27.33 -21.49 -5.74
CA ASP A 219 -27.93 -21.39 -7.05
C ASP A 219 -27.20 -20.35 -7.89
N ILE A 220 -26.76 -20.76 -9.07
CA ILE A 220 -26.02 -19.87 -9.99
C ILE A 220 -26.55 -19.98 -11.41
N THR A 221 -26.26 -19.00 -12.22
CA THR A 221 -26.35 -19.13 -13.68
C THR A 221 -24.95 -19.19 -14.25
N VAL A 222 -24.64 -20.30 -14.91
CA VAL A 222 -23.33 -20.55 -15.54
C VAL A 222 -23.40 -20.19 -17.00
N LEU A 223 -22.36 -19.49 -17.47
CA LEU A 223 -22.14 -19.12 -18.86
C LEU A 223 -20.81 -19.70 -19.33
N PHE A 224 -20.84 -20.36 -20.47
CA PHE A 224 -19.65 -20.70 -21.26
C PHE A 224 -19.73 -19.98 -22.60
N ALA A 225 -18.64 -19.37 -23.02
CA ALA A 225 -18.48 -18.83 -24.37
C ALA A 225 -17.14 -19.28 -24.96
N ASP A 226 -17.11 -19.57 -26.24
CA ASP A 226 -15.97 -20.19 -26.93
C ASP A 226 -15.86 -19.62 -28.36
N ILE A 227 -14.65 -19.45 -28.85
CA ILE A 227 -14.38 -18.95 -30.19
C ILE A 227 -14.47 -20.12 -31.18
N ARG A 228 -15.41 -20.05 -32.10
CA ARG A 228 -15.66 -21.12 -33.07
C ARG A 228 -14.59 -21.17 -34.17
N GLY A 229 -14.04 -22.37 -34.38
CA GLY A 229 -13.03 -22.61 -35.40
C GLY A 229 -11.61 -22.14 -35.01
N PHE A 230 -11.40 -21.77 -33.77
CA PHE A 230 -10.10 -21.30 -33.27
C PHE A 230 -8.98 -22.32 -33.45
N THR A 231 -9.24 -23.60 -33.22
CA THR A 231 -8.23 -24.68 -33.38
C THR A 231 -7.67 -24.70 -34.81
N SER A 232 -8.53 -24.72 -35.81
CA SER A 232 -8.09 -24.69 -37.24
C SER A 232 -7.41 -23.37 -37.60
N TYR A 233 -7.88 -22.25 -37.02
CA TYR A 233 -7.28 -20.94 -37.21
C TYR A 233 -5.87 -20.87 -36.64
N SER A 234 -5.66 -21.47 -35.44
CA SER A 234 -4.37 -21.47 -34.75
C SER A 234 -3.24 -22.20 -35.50
N GLU A 235 -3.58 -23.23 -36.30
CA GLU A 235 -2.59 -24.00 -37.07
C GLU A 235 -1.92 -23.19 -38.20
N SER A 236 -2.55 -22.11 -38.63
CA SER A 236 -2.10 -21.30 -39.76
C SER A 236 -1.32 -20.04 -39.40
N LEU A 237 -1.17 -19.72 -38.13
CA LEU A 237 -0.63 -18.45 -37.66
C LEU A 237 0.69 -18.56 -36.89
N ALA A 238 1.49 -17.49 -36.97
CA ALA A 238 2.61 -17.32 -36.04
C ALA A 238 2.12 -17.16 -34.61
N PRO A 239 2.79 -17.76 -33.59
CA PRO A 239 2.35 -17.77 -32.20
C PRO A 239 2.05 -16.37 -31.63
N GLU A 240 2.83 -15.37 -31.98
CA GLU A 240 2.68 -13.99 -31.50
C GLU A 240 1.38 -13.36 -32.02
N LYS A 241 1.06 -13.54 -33.33
CA LYS A 241 -0.20 -13.07 -33.91
C LYS A 241 -1.39 -13.81 -33.33
N LEU A 242 -1.25 -15.12 -33.12
CA LEU A 242 -2.29 -15.94 -32.50
C LEU A 242 -2.64 -15.43 -31.10
N VAL A 243 -1.62 -15.23 -30.23
CA VAL A 243 -1.83 -14.73 -28.86
C VAL A 243 -2.43 -13.33 -28.89
N PHE A 244 -2.01 -12.46 -29.80
CA PHE A 244 -2.59 -11.13 -29.93
C PHE A 244 -4.09 -11.20 -30.26
N ILE A 245 -4.49 -11.99 -31.28
CA ILE A 245 -5.89 -12.14 -31.67
C ILE A 245 -6.71 -12.79 -30.55
N LEU A 246 -6.21 -13.87 -29.94
CA LEU A 246 -6.87 -14.54 -28.83
C LEU A 246 -7.17 -13.56 -27.69
N ASN A 247 -6.17 -12.78 -27.27
CA ASN A 247 -6.35 -11.81 -26.18
C ASN A 247 -7.39 -10.74 -26.51
N ARG A 248 -7.55 -10.31 -27.79
CA ARG A 248 -8.60 -9.37 -28.19
C ARG A 248 -10.01 -9.96 -27.99
N TYR A 249 -10.22 -11.21 -28.40
CA TYR A 249 -11.49 -11.90 -28.21
C TYR A 249 -11.78 -12.19 -26.74
N LEU A 250 -10.78 -12.71 -25.99
CA LEU A 250 -10.93 -12.97 -24.56
C LEU A 250 -11.23 -11.69 -23.77
N ALA A 251 -10.59 -10.57 -24.12
CA ALA A 251 -10.86 -9.28 -23.50
C ALA A 251 -12.30 -8.83 -23.73
N ALA A 252 -12.81 -8.92 -24.98
CA ALA A 252 -14.19 -8.55 -25.29
C ALA A 252 -15.21 -9.40 -24.51
N MET A 253 -14.97 -10.72 -24.41
CA MET A 253 -15.82 -11.62 -23.63
C MET A 253 -15.74 -11.30 -22.13
N ALA A 254 -14.56 -11.05 -21.58
CA ALA A 254 -14.35 -10.75 -20.18
C ALA A 254 -15.01 -9.41 -19.79
N GLU A 255 -14.85 -8.36 -20.61
CA GLU A 255 -15.50 -7.06 -20.39
C GLU A 255 -17.03 -7.18 -20.35
N ALA A 256 -17.61 -7.99 -21.23
CA ALA A 256 -19.05 -8.25 -21.23
C ALA A 256 -19.52 -8.94 -19.94
N VAL A 257 -18.75 -9.91 -19.42
CA VAL A 257 -19.04 -10.58 -18.14
C VAL A 257 -18.96 -9.58 -16.98
N LEU A 258 -17.87 -8.83 -16.91
CA LEU A 258 -17.63 -7.88 -15.82
C LEU A 258 -18.63 -6.71 -15.81
N ALA A 259 -19.05 -6.23 -16.98
CA ALA A 259 -20.07 -5.18 -17.11
C ALA A 259 -21.45 -5.58 -16.54
N GLN A 260 -21.73 -6.89 -16.46
CA GLN A 260 -22.93 -7.43 -15.82
C GLN A 260 -22.66 -7.97 -14.41
N GLU A 261 -21.51 -7.61 -13.81
CA GLU A 261 -21.07 -8.06 -12.48
C GLU A 261 -20.99 -9.59 -12.35
N GLY A 262 -20.67 -10.27 -13.45
CA GLY A 262 -20.41 -11.71 -13.46
C GLY A 262 -19.02 -12.02 -12.88
N THR A 263 -18.89 -13.21 -12.32
CA THR A 263 -17.59 -13.72 -11.85
C THR A 263 -16.99 -14.61 -12.92
N ILE A 264 -15.81 -14.25 -13.41
CA ILE A 264 -15.02 -15.09 -14.31
C ILE A 264 -14.33 -16.16 -13.47
N ASP A 265 -14.55 -17.43 -13.82
CA ASP A 265 -13.83 -18.55 -13.23
C ASP A 265 -12.42 -18.65 -13.82
N LYS A 266 -12.38 -18.95 -15.09
CA LYS A 266 -11.10 -19.13 -15.81
C LYS A 266 -11.28 -19.00 -17.33
N PHE A 267 -10.15 -18.77 -17.97
CA PHE A 267 -10.03 -18.99 -19.41
C PHE A 267 -9.56 -20.43 -19.67
N MET A 268 -10.14 -21.09 -20.65
CA MET A 268 -9.82 -22.46 -21.04
C MET A 268 -9.42 -22.48 -22.53
N GLY A 269 -8.18 -22.04 -22.81
CA GLY A 269 -7.74 -21.81 -24.18
C GLY A 269 -8.48 -20.61 -24.78
N ASP A 270 -9.35 -20.87 -25.73
CA ASP A 270 -10.19 -19.90 -26.45
C ASP A 270 -11.61 -19.76 -25.87
N ALA A 271 -11.87 -20.40 -24.72
CA ALA A 271 -13.14 -20.33 -24.01
C ALA A 271 -13.05 -19.57 -22.69
N ILE A 272 -14.16 -18.98 -22.28
CA ILE A 272 -14.36 -18.37 -20.96
C ILE A 272 -15.47 -19.11 -20.21
N MET A 273 -15.24 -19.38 -18.94
CA MET A 273 -16.26 -19.83 -17.99
C MET A 273 -16.55 -18.69 -17.00
N ALA A 274 -17.83 -18.40 -16.82
CA ALA A 274 -18.28 -17.42 -15.85
C ALA A 274 -19.59 -17.87 -15.19
N TRP A 275 -19.88 -17.29 -14.03
CA TRP A 275 -21.16 -17.46 -13.37
C TRP A 275 -21.66 -16.14 -12.76
N PHE A 276 -22.93 -16.14 -12.38
CA PHE A 276 -23.66 -15.03 -11.78
C PHE A 276 -24.36 -15.52 -10.50
N ASN A 277 -24.64 -14.61 -9.55
CA ASN A 277 -25.24 -14.83 -8.23
C ASN A 277 -24.24 -15.26 -7.13
N ALA A 278 -22.96 -15.28 -7.43
CA ALA A 278 -21.93 -15.54 -6.43
C ALA A 278 -20.59 -14.93 -6.84
N PRO A 279 -19.78 -14.45 -5.89
CA PRO A 279 -19.99 -14.47 -4.44
C PRO A 279 -21.03 -13.44 -3.95
N VAL A 280 -21.39 -12.48 -4.78
CA VAL A 280 -22.41 -11.45 -4.47
C VAL A 280 -23.77 -11.91 -4.98
N PRO A 281 -24.80 -11.98 -4.13
CA PRO A 281 -26.15 -12.36 -4.55
C PRO A 281 -26.76 -11.38 -5.55
N GLN A 282 -27.38 -11.91 -6.60
CA GLN A 282 -28.00 -11.15 -7.68
C GLN A 282 -29.38 -11.72 -8.00
N PRO A 283 -30.49 -11.07 -7.64
CA PRO A 283 -31.85 -11.59 -7.91
C PRO A 283 -32.14 -11.83 -9.40
N ASP A 284 -31.49 -11.08 -10.28
CA ASP A 284 -31.64 -11.09 -11.73
C ASP A 284 -30.50 -11.81 -12.47
N HIS A 285 -29.72 -12.66 -11.77
CA HIS A 285 -28.50 -13.28 -12.28
C HIS A 285 -28.66 -14.03 -13.62
N THR A 286 -29.80 -14.66 -13.86
CA THR A 286 -30.05 -15.34 -15.15
C THR A 286 -30.21 -14.34 -16.28
N LEU A 287 -30.89 -13.23 -16.03
CA LEU A 287 -31.03 -12.16 -17.02
C LEU A 287 -29.69 -11.47 -17.30
N ARG A 288 -28.86 -11.29 -16.29
CA ARG A 288 -27.48 -10.77 -16.44
C ARG A 288 -26.63 -11.67 -17.32
N ALA A 289 -26.74 -13.00 -17.15
CA ALA A 289 -26.02 -13.96 -18.00
C ALA A 289 -26.47 -13.86 -19.47
N VAL A 290 -27.77 -13.67 -19.73
CA VAL A 290 -28.29 -13.46 -21.09
C VAL A 290 -27.81 -12.13 -21.68
N LYS A 291 -27.88 -11.04 -20.90
CA LYS A 291 -27.34 -9.74 -21.33
C LYS A 291 -25.85 -9.80 -21.64
N THR A 292 -25.09 -10.56 -20.84
CA THR A 292 -23.67 -10.82 -21.12
C THR A 292 -23.47 -11.51 -22.47
N ALA A 293 -24.25 -12.55 -22.76
CA ALA A 293 -24.13 -13.28 -24.03
C ALA A 293 -24.47 -12.38 -25.23
N ILE A 294 -25.46 -11.52 -25.11
CA ILE A 294 -25.80 -10.51 -26.13
C ILE A 294 -24.68 -9.50 -26.27
N ALA A 295 -24.13 -8.99 -25.17
CA ALA A 295 -23.00 -8.06 -25.18
C ALA A 295 -21.72 -8.69 -25.80
N ILE A 296 -21.48 -9.98 -25.58
CA ILE A 296 -20.38 -10.72 -26.27
C ILE A 296 -20.60 -10.67 -27.79
N ARG A 297 -21.83 -10.95 -28.25
CA ARG A 297 -22.16 -10.86 -29.68
C ARG A 297 -21.83 -9.50 -30.25
N ASP A 298 -22.34 -8.44 -29.62
CA ASP A 298 -22.16 -7.07 -30.06
C ASP A 298 -20.68 -6.63 -30.03
N SER A 299 -19.93 -7.06 -29.02
CA SER A 299 -18.48 -6.80 -28.89
C SER A 299 -17.67 -7.52 -29.96
N VAL A 300 -18.00 -8.75 -30.29
CA VAL A 300 -17.35 -9.51 -31.37
C VAL A 300 -17.62 -8.88 -32.74
N GLU A 301 -18.85 -8.41 -33.00
CA GLU A 301 -19.17 -7.65 -34.21
C GLU A 301 -18.38 -6.34 -34.31
N ASN A 302 -18.12 -5.68 -33.19
CA ASN A 302 -17.26 -4.48 -33.16
C ASN A 302 -15.79 -4.84 -33.43
N LEU A 303 -15.27 -5.98 -32.95
CA LEU A 303 -13.93 -6.44 -33.28
C LEU A 303 -13.72 -6.65 -34.77
N TYR A 304 -14.75 -7.01 -35.51
CA TYR A 304 -14.67 -7.14 -36.98
C TYR A 304 -14.35 -5.81 -37.70
N LYS A 305 -14.65 -4.67 -37.07
CA LYS A 305 -14.30 -3.33 -37.59
C LYS A 305 -12.82 -2.99 -37.37
N GLU A 306 -12.18 -3.64 -36.39
CA GLU A 306 -10.81 -3.35 -35.96
C GLU A 306 -9.81 -4.39 -36.48
N LEU A 307 -10.25 -5.61 -36.72
CA LEU A 307 -9.41 -6.73 -37.13
C LEU A 307 -9.52 -7.00 -38.63
N PRO A 308 -8.45 -7.52 -39.26
CA PRO A 308 -8.50 -7.99 -40.64
C PRO A 308 -9.53 -9.12 -40.85
N GLU A 309 -10.12 -9.24 -42.06
CA GLU A 309 -11.14 -10.24 -42.38
C GLU A 309 -10.71 -11.68 -42.07
N ASP A 310 -9.42 -12.00 -42.31
CA ASP A 310 -8.84 -13.31 -41.99
C ASP A 310 -8.82 -13.67 -40.50
N SER A 311 -9.04 -12.66 -39.66
CA SER A 311 -9.08 -12.77 -38.19
C SER A 311 -10.49 -12.61 -37.62
N HIS A 312 -11.53 -12.63 -38.46
CA HIS A 312 -12.94 -12.60 -38.02
C HIS A 312 -13.40 -13.98 -37.58
N LEU A 313 -13.38 -14.20 -36.26
CA LEU A 313 -13.81 -15.45 -35.67
C LEU A 313 -15.19 -15.29 -35.02
N SER A 314 -16.03 -16.28 -35.18
CA SER A 314 -17.33 -16.32 -34.53
C SER A 314 -17.25 -16.93 -33.13
N PHE A 315 -18.31 -16.84 -32.38
CA PHE A 315 -18.41 -17.41 -31.03
C PHE A 315 -19.64 -18.32 -30.89
N GLY A 316 -19.68 -19.09 -29.80
CA GLY A 316 -20.85 -19.86 -29.38
C GLY A 316 -21.01 -19.78 -27.87
N VAL A 317 -22.23 -19.55 -27.38
CA VAL A 317 -22.54 -19.40 -25.96
C VAL A 317 -23.54 -20.43 -25.50
N GLY A 318 -23.29 -20.98 -24.29
CA GLY A 318 -24.21 -21.85 -23.55
C GLY A 318 -24.47 -21.32 -22.16
N ILE A 319 -25.75 -21.22 -21.77
CA ILE A 319 -26.22 -20.72 -20.49
C ILE A 319 -27.10 -21.77 -19.81
N HIS A 320 -26.83 -22.04 -18.53
CA HIS A 320 -27.66 -22.91 -17.72
C HIS A 320 -27.80 -22.35 -16.30
N TYR A 321 -29.00 -22.50 -15.73
CA TYR A 321 -29.30 -22.20 -14.34
C TYR A 321 -29.40 -23.50 -13.54
N GLY A 322 -28.76 -23.53 -12.38
CA GLY A 322 -28.88 -24.63 -11.43
C GLY A 322 -27.99 -24.47 -10.22
N ASP A 323 -28.02 -25.44 -9.33
CA ASP A 323 -27.20 -25.44 -8.14
C ASP A 323 -25.76 -25.86 -8.42
N ALA A 324 -24.84 -25.29 -7.67
CA ALA A 324 -23.43 -25.67 -7.70
C ALA A 324 -22.81 -25.55 -6.30
N VAL A 325 -21.71 -26.29 -6.08
CA VAL A 325 -20.84 -26.10 -4.93
C VAL A 325 -19.75 -25.16 -5.37
N LEU A 326 -19.72 -23.95 -4.77
CA LEU A 326 -18.70 -22.92 -4.97
C LEU A 326 -17.77 -22.87 -3.78
N GLY A 327 -16.47 -22.88 -4.02
CA GLY A 327 -15.47 -22.80 -2.96
C GLY A 327 -14.05 -23.08 -3.42
N LEU A 328 -13.16 -23.23 -2.44
CA LEU A 328 -11.76 -23.55 -2.67
C LEU A 328 -11.59 -25.05 -2.90
N ILE A 329 -11.20 -25.39 -4.11
CA ILE A 329 -11.01 -26.76 -4.56
C ILE A 329 -9.55 -26.95 -4.96
N GLY A 330 -8.95 -28.07 -4.58
CA GLY A 330 -7.57 -28.38 -4.95
C GLY A 330 -6.80 -29.03 -3.82
N THR A 331 -5.53 -28.63 -3.70
CA THR A 331 -4.58 -29.12 -2.69
C THR A 331 -4.02 -27.95 -1.89
N GLU A 332 -3.36 -28.22 -0.76
CA GLU A 332 -2.67 -27.17 0.03
C GLU A 332 -1.69 -26.32 -0.78
N LYS A 333 -1.13 -26.87 -1.87
CA LYS A 333 -0.15 -26.18 -2.72
C LYS A 333 -0.77 -25.46 -3.93
N ARG A 334 -2.00 -25.82 -4.32
CA ARG A 334 -2.70 -25.25 -5.45
C ARG A 334 -4.20 -25.26 -5.20
N LEU A 335 -4.76 -24.10 -5.03
CA LEU A 335 -6.17 -23.84 -4.79
C LEU A 335 -6.77 -23.08 -5.97
N GLU A 336 -7.99 -23.45 -6.33
CA GLU A 336 -8.82 -22.72 -7.28
C GLU A 336 -10.16 -22.43 -6.60
N TYR A 337 -10.62 -21.19 -6.67
CA TYR A 337 -11.99 -20.87 -6.30
C TYR A 337 -12.86 -21.11 -7.54
N THR A 338 -13.67 -22.15 -7.50
CA THR A 338 -14.41 -22.61 -8.69
C THR A 338 -15.76 -23.22 -8.33
N ALA A 339 -16.60 -23.41 -9.34
CA ALA A 339 -17.89 -24.08 -9.24
C ALA A 339 -17.79 -25.54 -9.70
N ILE A 340 -18.29 -26.45 -8.88
CA ILE A 340 -18.43 -27.86 -9.25
C ILE A 340 -19.89 -28.28 -9.16
N SER A 341 -20.45 -28.74 -10.28
CA SER A 341 -21.80 -29.32 -10.33
C SER A 341 -22.11 -29.97 -11.69
N ASP A 342 -23.21 -30.67 -11.75
CA ASP A 342 -23.80 -31.07 -13.01
C ASP A 342 -24.27 -29.89 -13.86
N SER A 343 -24.73 -28.82 -13.19
CA SER A 343 -25.15 -27.56 -13.85
C SER A 343 -24.01 -26.92 -14.65
N VAL A 344 -22.78 -26.94 -14.16
CA VAL A 344 -21.58 -26.46 -14.88
C VAL A 344 -21.36 -27.31 -16.15
N ASN A 345 -21.48 -28.63 -16.03
CA ASN A 345 -21.32 -29.55 -17.16
C ASN A 345 -22.42 -29.38 -18.21
N ILE A 346 -23.65 -29.09 -17.79
CA ILE A 346 -24.78 -28.82 -18.69
C ILE A 346 -24.51 -27.53 -19.48
N ALA A 347 -24.14 -26.45 -18.82
CA ALA A 347 -23.82 -25.19 -19.50
C ALA A 347 -22.72 -25.37 -20.56
N LYS A 348 -21.65 -26.10 -20.22
CA LYS A 348 -20.55 -26.39 -21.16
C LYS A 348 -21.07 -27.17 -22.38
N ARG A 349 -21.90 -28.21 -22.17
CA ARG A 349 -22.45 -29.00 -23.27
C ARG A 349 -23.39 -28.20 -24.16
N ILE A 350 -24.18 -27.30 -23.59
CA ILE A 350 -25.02 -26.37 -24.37
C ILE A 350 -24.12 -25.51 -25.26
N GLN A 351 -23.05 -24.98 -24.72
CA GLN A 351 -22.09 -24.21 -25.48
C GLN A 351 -21.42 -25.04 -26.57
N GLU A 352 -20.94 -26.24 -26.32
CA GLU A 352 -20.31 -27.13 -27.31
C GLU A 352 -21.20 -27.41 -28.51
N ASN A 353 -22.52 -27.43 -28.33
CA ASN A 353 -23.50 -27.67 -29.38
C ASN A 353 -24.03 -26.38 -30.04
N SER A 354 -23.64 -25.20 -29.58
CA SER A 354 -24.04 -23.96 -30.22
C SER A 354 -23.31 -23.77 -31.57
N ALA A 355 -24.01 -23.28 -32.55
CA ALA A 355 -23.44 -22.92 -33.86
C ALA A 355 -22.69 -21.58 -33.78
N LYS A 356 -22.16 -21.11 -34.92
CA LYS A 356 -21.52 -19.82 -35.07
C LYS A 356 -22.50 -18.68 -34.70
N ASN A 357 -22.07 -17.77 -33.81
CA ASN A 357 -22.84 -16.63 -33.32
C ASN A 357 -24.16 -16.99 -32.64
N GLN A 358 -24.28 -18.23 -32.16
CA GLN A 358 -25.49 -18.73 -31.53
C GLN A 358 -25.39 -18.67 -30.00
N ILE A 359 -26.44 -18.20 -29.36
CA ILE A 359 -26.58 -18.14 -27.90
C ILE A 359 -27.69 -19.15 -27.51
N LEU A 360 -27.31 -20.22 -26.83
CA LEU A 360 -28.22 -21.24 -26.37
C LEU A 360 -28.43 -21.19 -24.87
N ILE A 361 -29.66 -21.35 -24.44
CA ILE A 361 -30.06 -21.33 -23.02
C ILE A 361 -30.88 -22.56 -22.69
N SER A 362 -30.62 -23.17 -21.53
CA SER A 362 -31.46 -24.28 -21.06
C SER A 362 -32.87 -23.84 -20.70
N LYS A 363 -33.83 -24.78 -20.68
CA LYS A 363 -35.20 -24.52 -20.27
C LYS A 363 -35.28 -23.92 -18.87
N GLU A 364 -34.50 -24.45 -17.90
CA GLU A 364 -34.46 -23.96 -16.52
C GLU A 364 -34.05 -22.49 -16.42
N ALA A 365 -33.11 -22.09 -17.26
CA ALA A 365 -32.67 -20.71 -17.33
C ALA A 365 -33.69 -19.85 -18.13
N TYR A 366 -34.24 -20.38 -19.23
CA TYR A 366 -35.25 -19.68 -20.04
C TYR A 366 -36.51 -19.32 -19.23
N GLU A 367 -37.05 -20.26 -18.45
CA GLU A 367 -38.23 -20.01 -17.63
C GLU A 367 -38.07 -18.85 -16.64
N ARG A 368 -36.84 -18.53 -16.24
CA ARG A 368 -36.56 -17.41 -15.33
C ARG A 368 -36.50 -16.05 -16.05
N VAL A 369 -36.34 -16.05 -17.36
CA VAL A 369 -36.12 -14.81 -18.15
C VAL A 369 -37.10 -14.67 -19.31
N LYS A 370 -38.04 -15.59 -19.47
CA LYS A 370 -38.99 -15.61 -20.60
C LYS A 370 -39.78 -14.34 -20.84
N ASP A 371 -40.02 -13.57 -19.76
CA ASP A 371 -40.74 -12.31 -19.85
C ASP A 371 -39.90 -11.15 -20.42
N ALA A 372 -38.56 -11.27 -20.31
CA ALA A 372 -37.58 -10.25 -20.72
C ALA A 372 -36.78 -10.63 -21.96
N VAL A 373 -36.80 -11.92 -22.38
CA VAL A 373 -35.96 -12.46 -23.45
C VAL A 373 -36.81 -13.03 -24.57
N GLU A 374 -36.48 -12.68 -25.81
CA GLU A 374 -37.00 -13.31 -27.01
C GLU A 374 -36.13 -14.51 -27.36
N ALA A 375 -36.75 -15.71 -27.38
CA ALA A 375 -36.06 -16.96 -27.72
C ALA A 375 -36.95 -17.89 -28.48
N ILE A 376 -36.36 -18.75 -29.30
CA ILE A 376 -37.05 -19.77 -30.09
C ILE A 376 -36.61 -21.17 -29.63
N PRO A 377 -37.51 -22.19 -29.64
CA PRO A 377 -37.15 -23.54 -29.33
C PRO A 377 -36.05 -24.07 -30.24
N HIS A 378 -35.02 -24.71 -29.66
CA HIS A 378 -33.98 -25.38 -30.40
C HIS A 378 -34.15 -26.90 -30.26
N ALA A 379 -33.48 -27.67 -31.13
CA ALA A 379 -33.52 -29.14 -31.05
C ALA A 379 -32.98 -29.63 -29.69
N ASN A 380 -33.66 -30.58 -29.09
CA ASN A 380 -33.26 -31.19 -27.85
C ASN A 380 -31.87 -31.84 -27.94
N MET A 381 -31.04 -31.65 -26.92
CA MET A 381 -29.67 -32.16 -26.88
C MET A 381 -29.55 -33.41 -26.01
N ASN A 382 -28.93 -34.45 -26.56
CA ASN A 382 -28.60 -35.65 -25.78
C ASN A 382 -27.36 -35.39 -24.93
N ALA A 383 -27.49 -35.46 -23.61
CA ALA A 383 -26.36 -35.32 -22.71
C ALA A 383 -25.84 -36.70 -22.28
N LYS A 384 -24.54 -36.97 -22.55
CA LYS A 384 -23.87 -38.21 -22.13
C LYS A 384 -24.02 -38.39 -20.61
N GLY A 385 -24.66 -39.48 -20.16
CA GLY A 385 -24.93 -39.77 -18.75
C GLY A 385 -26.26 -39.24 -18.21
N LYS A 386 -27.12 -38.62 -19.04
CA LYS A 386 -28.51 -38.30 -18.68
C LYS A 386 -29.47 -39.19 -19.48
N THR A 387 -30.55 -39.60 -18.81
CA THR A 387 -31.62 -40.38 -19.41
C THR A 387 -32.63 -39.53 -20.20
N GLN A 388 -32.68 -38.24 -19.91
CA GLN A 388 -33.57 -37.32 -20.60
C GLN A 388 -32.78 -36.29 -21.40
N PRO A 389 -33.20 -35.90 -22.62
CA PRO A 389 -32.58 -34.87 -23.40
C PRO A 389 -32.76 -33.52 -22.72
N ILE A 390 -31.79 -32.61 -22.89
CA ILE A 390 -31.82 -31.23 -22.41
C ILE A 390 -32.65 -30.41 -23.40
N GLU A 391 -33.74 -29.81 -22.92
CA GLU A 391 -34.49 -28.83 -23.71
C GLU A 391 -33.74 -27.49 -23.72
N VAL A 392 -33.51 -26.92 -24.93
CA VAL A 392 -32.78 -25.69 -25.10
C VAL A 392 -33.53 -24.73 -26.00
N PHE A 393 -33.23 -23.44 -25.84
CA PHE A 393 -33.77 -22.34 -26.61
C PHE A 393 -32.63 -21.48 -27.18
N GLU A 394 -32.82 -20.96 -28.37
CA GLU A 394 -31.92 -19.99 -28.96
C GLU A 394 -32.36 -18.57 -28.62
N VAL A 395 -31.52 -17.78 -28.00
CA VAL A 395 -31.75 -16.40 -27.64
C VAL A 395 -31.57 -15.50 -28.86
N MET A 396 -32.63 -14.79 -29.23
CA MET A 396 -32.64 -13.84 -30.35
C MET A 396 -32.30 -12.41 -29.87
N GLY A 397 -32.80 -12.01 -28.69
CA GLY A 397 -32.57 -10.69 -28.12
C GLY A 397 -33.35 -10.47 -26.82
N LEU A 398 -33.33 -9.24 -26.36
CA LEU A 398 -34.20 -8.78 -25.27
C LEU A 398 -35.54 -8.31 -25.86
N LYS A 399 -36.62 -8.60 -25.14
CA LYS A 399 -37.94 -8.04 -25.48
C LYS A 399 -37.92 -6.52 -25.22
N GLN A 400 -38.54 -5.78 -26.09
CA GLN A 400 -38.73 -4.33 -25.98
C GLN A 400 -39.70 -3.95 -24.89
#